data_17a9ab2df9d14f61011c04e52339650a
#
_entry.id   17a9ab2df9d14f61011c04e52339650a
#
_cell.length_a   1.000
_cell.length_b   1.000
_cell.length_c   1.000
_cell.angle_alpha   90.00
_cell.angle_beta   90.00
_cell.angle_gamma   90.00
#
_symmetry.space_group_name_H-M   'P 1'
#
loop_
_entity.id
_entity.type
_entity.pdbx_description
1 polymer ?
#
loop_
_entity_poly.entity_id
_entity_poly.type
_entity_poly.pdbx_seq_one_letter_code
_entity_poly.pdbx_strand_id
1 'polypeptide(L)'
;MEYTTCKDSVMELISDGSKVFGRDYKISEEMLSKIDEICDGVDELVSEIEWESVHADIEEKTKTLRIVIVCDELELHGGRTNGFFKLITKLNSFSFSKQGREFIKIELNISNVWERMSE
;
A
#
# COMPACT_ATOMS: atom_id res chain seq x y z
N MET A 1 0.38 21.08 -4.44
CA MET A 1 1.30 19.96 -4.60
C MET A 1 0.60 18.81 -5.32
N GLU A 2 1.16 18.35 -6.39
CA GLU A 2 0.56 17.24 -7.13
C GLU A 2 0.76 15.92 -6.40
N TYR A 3 -0.30 15.12 -6.37
CA TYR A 3 -0.25 13.79 -5.81
C TYR A 3 0.53 12.86 -6.75
N THR A 4 1.59 12.27 -6.23
CA THR A 4 2.26 11.18 -6.93
C THR A 4 1.44 9.92 -6.71
N THR A 5 1.10 9.18 -7.75
CA THR A 5 0.26 8.00 -7.61
C THR A 5 0.90 6.98 -6.67
N CYS A 6 0.08 6.22 -5.96
CA CYS A 6 0.54 5.13 -5.11
C CYS A 6 1.38 4.15 -5.92
N LYS A 7 0.95 3.84 -7.14
CA LYS A 7 1.66 2.94 -8.03
C LYS A 7 3.08 3.42 -8.33
N ASP A 8 3.24 4.70 -8.68
CA ASP A 8 4.55 5.26 -8.99
C ASP A 8 5.48 5.23 -7.77
N SER A 9 4.95 5.61 -6.59
CA SER A 9 5.71 5.59 -5.34
C SER A 9 6.15 4.18 -4.97
N VAL A 10 5.26 3.21 -5.11
CA VAL A 10 5.53 1.81 -4.79
C VAL A 10 6.53 1.21 -5.78
N MET A 11 6.41 1.51 -7.06
CA MET A 11 7.36 1.01 -8.07
C MET A 11 8.76 1.54 -7.84
N GLU A 12 8.89 2.79 -7.39
CA GLU A 12 10.17 3.36 -7.00
C GLU A 12 10.77 2.61 -5.80
N LEU A 13 9.95 2.33 -4.78
CA LEU A 13 10.38 1.56 -3.62
C LEU A 13 10.79 0.14 -3.98
N ILE A 14 10.08 -0.50 -4.90
CA ILE A 14 10.42 -1.84 -5.38
C ILE A 14 11.78 -1.86 -6.03
N SER A 15 12.06 -0.85 -6.86
CA SER A 15 13.38 -0.70 -7.47
C SER A 15 14.47 -0.53 -6.42
N ASP A 16 14.22 0.32 -5.42
CA ASP A 16 15.17 0.55 -4.33
C ASP A 16 15.33 -0.67 -3.43
N GLY A 17 14.25 -1.42 -3.21
CA GLY A 17 14.26 -2.64 -2.39
C GLY A 17 15.25 -3.68 -2.90
N SER A 18 15.38 -3.81 -4.21
CA SER A 18 16.35 -4.72 -4.82
C SER A 18 17.78 -4.36 -4.45
N LYS A 19 18.05 -3.08 -4.20
CA LYS A 19 19.37 -2.62 -3.75
C LYS A 19 19.56 -2.88 -2.26
N VAL A 20 18.50 -2.78 -1.47
CA VAL A 20 18.55 -2.97 -0.02
C VAL A 20 18.74 -4.42 0.36
N PHE A 21 18.00 -5.33 -0.28
CA PHE A 21 18.02 -6.75 0.07
C PHE A 21 19.07 -7.56 -0.71
N GLY A 22 19.61 -7.02 -1.79
CA GLY A 22 20.65 -7.67 -2.58
C GLY A 22 20.11 -8.40 -3.81
N ARG A 23 21.06 -8.89 -4.62
CA ARG A 23 20.75 -9.51 -5.91
C ARG A 23 19.97 -10.82 -5.82
N ASP A 24 20.05 -11.48 -4.66
CA ASP A 24 19.43 -12.79 -4.47
C ASP A 24 17.93 -12.69 -4.19
N TYR A 25 17.41 -11.47 -4.02
CA TYR A 25 16.02 -11.24 -3.73
C TYR A 25 15.30 -10.64 -4.94
N LYS A 26 14.15 -11.20 -5.25
CA LYS A 26 13.29 -10.72 -6.33
C LYS A 26 11.82 -10.75 -5.92
N ILE A 27 11.03 -10.05 -6.68
CA ILE A 27 9.58 -10.05 -6.54
C ILE A 27 9.01 -10.91 -7.67
N SER A 28 8.16 -11.88 -7.33
CA SER A 28 7.53 -12.73 -8.33
C SER A 28 6.53 -11.94 -9.18
N GLU A 29 6.24 -12.42 -10.37
CA GLU A 29 5.23 -11.79 -11.25
C GLU A 29 3.86 -11.79 -10.60
N GLU A 30 3.52 -12.85 -9.87
CA GLU A 30 2.28 -12.95 -9.13
C GLU A 30 2.18 -11.85 -8.05
N MET A 31 3.27 -11.64 -7.32
CA MET A 31 3.33 -10.58 -6.31
C MET A 31 3.25 -9.20 -6.94
N LEU A 32 3.94 -8.97 -8.06
CA LEU A 32 3.87 -7.70 -8.78
C LEU A 32 2.43 -7.40 -9.24
N SER A 33 1.74 -8.40 -9.74
CA SER A 33 0.34 -8.27 -10.16
C SER A 33 -0.57 -7.92 -8.99
N LYS A 34 -0.36 -8.57 -7.84
CA LYS A 34 -1.09 -8.29 -6.61
C LYS A 34 -0.86 -6.87 -6.13
N ILE A 35 0.39 -6.42 -6.12
CA ILE A 35 0.77 -5.06 -5.72
C ILE A 35 0.12 -4.04 -6.67
N ASP A 36 0.14 -4.32 -7.97
CA ASP A 36 -0.47 -3.45 -8.96
C ASP A 36 -1.97 -3.25 -8.71
N GLU A 37 -2.70 -4.33 -8.44
CA GLU A 37 -4.12 -4.26 -8.11
C GLU A 37 -4.38 -3.44 -6.85
N ILE A 38 -3.54 -3.63 -5.82
CA ILE A 38 -3.67 -2.89 -4.56
C ILE A 38 -3.41 -1.40 -4.79
N CYS A 39 -2.38 -1.07 -5.55
CA CYS A 39 -2.07 0.32 -5.86
C CYS A 39 -3.18 0.99 -6.66
N ASP A 40 -3.76 0.29 -7.63
CA ASP A 40 -4.89 0.81 -8.39
C ASP A 40 -6.09 1.09 -7.47
N GLY A 41 -6.36 0.18 -6.53
CA GLY A 41 -7.42 0.37 -5.54
C GLY A 41 -7.17 1.57 -4.62
N VAL A 42 -5.93 1.76 -4.19
CA VAL A 42 -5.55 2.92 -3.36
C VAL A 42 -5.72 4.22 -4.15
N ASP A 43 -5.25 4.26 -5.40
CA ASP A 43 -5.35 5.46 -6.23
C ASP A 43 -6.81 5.79 -6.54
N GLU A 44 -7.65 4.79 -6.75
CA GLU A 44 -9.09 4.98 -6.93
C GLU A 44 -9.73 5.56 -5.68
N LEU A 45 -9.41 5.00 -4.51
CA LEU A 45 -9.91 5.51 -3.23
C LEU A 45 -9.52 6.97 -3.03
N VAL A 46 -8.23 7.27 -3.22
CA VAL A 46 -7.68 8.61 -3.01
C VAL A 46 -8.33 9.63 -3.96
N SER A 47 -8.72 9.21 -5.16
CA SER A 47 -9.38 10.10 -6.12
C SER A 47 -10.83 10.43 -5.70
N GLU A 48 -11.45 9.62 -4.85
CA GLU A 48 -12.85 9.76 -4.48
C GLU A 48 -13.10 10.37 -3.10
N ILE A 49 -12.08 10.40 -2.24
CA ILE A 49 -12.22 10.89 -0.87
C ILE A 49 -11.23 12.02 -0.58
N GLU A 50 -11.52 12.77 0.49
CA GLU A 50 -10.54 13.70 1.02
C GLU A 50 -9.51 12.94 1.85
N TRP A 51 -8.25 13.21 1.60
CA TRP A 51 -7.14 12.57 2.28
C TRP A 51 -6.11 13.62 2.71
N GLU A 52 -5.41 13.34 3.81
CA GLU A 52 -4.37 14.21 4.34
C GLU A 52 -2.99 13.80 3.83
N SER A 53 -2.72 12.50 3.88
CA SER A 53 -1.44 11.98 3.42
C SER A 53 -1.57 10.56 2.88
N VAL A 54 -0.72 10.25 1.91
CA VAL A 54 -0.55 8.89 1.39
C VAL A 54 0.94 8.68 1.21
N HIS A 55 1.49 7.63 1.81
CA HIS A 55 2.90 7.30 1.62
C HIS A 55 3.11 5.79 1.70
N ALA A 56 4.25 5.36 1.20
CA ALA A 56 4.64 3.96 1.26
C ALA A 56 6.07 3.85 1.77
N ASP A 57 6.36 2.76 2.48
CA ASP A 57 7.71 2.46 2.93
C ASP A 57 7.95 0.95 2.97
N ILE A 58 9.19 0.58 3.26
CA ILE A 58 9.61 -0.81 3.36
C ILE A 58 10.07 -1.08 4.78
N GLU A 59 9.48 -2.10 5.41
CA GLU A 59 10.01 -2.65 6.66
C GLU A 59 11.07 -3.68 6.30
N GLU A 60 12.34 -3.35 6.54
CA GLU A 60 13.46 -4.18 6.09
C GLU A 60 13.54 -5.55 6.75
N LYS A 61 13.23 -5.63 8.04
CA LYS A 61 13.35 -6.88 8.79
C LYS A 61 12.41 -7.97 8.28
N THR A 62 11.19 -7.57 7.94
CA THR A 62 10.15 -8.50 7.51
C THR A 62 9.94 -8.51 6.00
N LYS A 63 10.66 -7.65 5.28
CA LYS A 63 10.51 -7.45 3.84
C LYS A 63 9.06 -7.15 3.47
N THR A 64 8.47 -6.29 4.29
CA THR A 64 7.06 -5.91 4.15
C THR A 64 6.95 -4.55 3.47
N LEU A 65 6.13 -4.48 2.45
CA LEU A 65 5.73 -3.21 1.84
C LEU A 65 4.54 -2.69 2.62
N ARG A 66 4.64 -1.44 3.08
CA ARG A 66 3.60 -0.79 3.87
C ARG A 66 3.10 0.45 3.14
N ILE A 67 1.79 0.54 2.98
CA ILE A 67 1.12 1.70 2.39
C ILE A 67 0.24 2.32 3.47
N VAL A 68 0.41 3.61 3.72
CA VAL A 68 -0.33 4.31 4.77
C VAL A 68 -1.13 5.46 4.17
N ILE A 69 -2.43 5.46 4.44
CA ILE A 69 -3.36 6.50 4.00
C ILE A 69 -3.97 7.13 5.25
N VAL A 70 -3.90 8.46 5.34
CA VAL A 70 -4.63 9.20 6.38
C VAL A 70 -5.72 10.00 5.69
N CYS A 71 -6.96 9.73 6.06
CA CYS A 71 -8.12 10.34 5.42
C CYS A 71 -9.17 10.74 6.45
N ASP A 72 -10.14 11.54 6.00
CA ASP A 72 -11.25 11.98 6.84
C ASP A 72 -12.14 10.78 7.17
N GLU A 73 -12.48 10.61 8.45
CA GLU A 73 -13.32 9.52 8.93
C GLU A 73 -14.68 9.47 8.23
N LEU A 74 -15.29 10.62 8.00
CA LEU A 74 -16.61 10.70 7.39
C LEU A 74 -16.63 10.20 5.94
N GLU A 75 -15.53 10.37 5.23
CA GLU A 75 -15.43 9.92 3.84
C GLU A 75 -15.44 8.40 3.70
N LEU A 76 -14.99 7.69 4.73
CA LEU A 76 -14.95 6.22 4.72
C LEU A 76 -16.33 5.58 4.88
N HIS A 77 -17.31 6.32 5.36
CA HIS A 77 -18.67 5.79 5.55
C HIS A 77 -19.52 5.85 4.28
N GLY A 78 -18.98 6.43 3.19
CA GLY A 78 -19.69 6.48 1.91
C GLY A 78 -19.60 5.16 1.15
N GLY A 79 -20.60 4.89 0.30
CA GLY A 79 -20.62 3.67 -0.51
C GLY A 79 -19.53 3.58 -1.56
N ARG A 80 -18.88 4.70 -1.85
CA ARG A 80 -17.83 4.78 -2.87
C ARG A 80 -16.57 3.96 -2.55
N THR A 81 -16.40 3.61 -1.27
CA THR A 81 -15.21 2.89 -0.81
C THR A 81 -15.35 1.37 -0.82
N ASN A 82 -16.51 0.83 -1.21
CA ASN A 82 -16.77 -0.60 -1.16
C ASN A 82 -15.79 -1.44 -1.99
N GLY A 83 -15.43 -0.97 -3.16
CA GLY A 83 -14.46 -1.67 -4.01
C GLY A 83 -13.08 -1.76 -3.37
N PHE A 84 -12.67 -0.67 -2.73
CA PHE A 84 -11.40 -0.64 -2.00
C PHE A 84 -11.41 -1.62 -0.83
N PHE A 85 -12.47 -1.63 -0.02
CA PHE A 85 -12.57 -2.55 1.11
C PHE A 85 -12.55 -4.02 0.67
N LYS A 86 -13.20 -4.33 -0.44
CA LYS A 86 -13.14 -5.69 -1.01
C LYS A 86 -11.72 -6.07 -1.41
N LEU A 87 -10.98 -5.11 -1.94
CA LEU A 87 -9.60 -5.33 -2.35
C LEU A 87 -8.70 -5.59 -1.15
N ILE A 88 -8.79 -4.76 -0.10
CA ILE A 88 -7.92 -4.90 1.07
C ILE A 88 -8.20 -6.16 1.88
N THR A 89 -9.39 -6.74 1.79
CA THR A 89 -9.66 -8.02 2.46
C THR A 89 -8.85 -9.17 1.88
N LYS A 90 -8.28 -8.99 0.70
CA LYS A 90 -7.38 -9.98 0.09
C LYS A 90 -5.95 -9.87 0.62
N LEU A 91 -5.66 -8.85 1.42
CA LEU A 91 -4.34 -8.65 2.00
C LEU A 91 -4.13 -9.51 3.23
N ASN A 92 -2.87 -9.82 3.50
CA ASN A 92 -2.50 -10.57 4.70
C ASN A 92 -2.72 -9.77 5.97
N SER A 93 -2.56 -8.45 5.90
CA SER A 93 -2.70 -7.59 7.06
C SER A 93 -3.08 -6.19 6.64
N PHE A 94 -4.08 -5.65 7.31
CA PHE A 94 -4.41 -4.23 7.23
C PHE A 94 -4.94 -3.79 8.59
N SER A 95 -4.85 -2.49 8.86
CA SER A 95 -5.38 -1.94 10.10
C SER A 95 -5.97 -0.56 9.89
N PHE A 96 -6.94 -0.25 10.74
CA PHE A 96 -7.51 1.09 10.83
C PHE A 96 -7.25 1.60 12.24
N SER A 97 -6.80 2.84 12.36
CA SER A 97 -6.61 3.46 13.66
C SER A 97 -6.97 4.94 13.60
N LYS A 98 -7.39 5.48 14.72
CA LYS A 98 -7.68 6.90 14.81
C LYS A 98 -6.40 7.71 14.77
N GLN A 99 -6.43 8.79 13.97
CA GLN A 99 -5.35 9.75 13.87
C GLN A 99 -5.92 11.11 14.26
N GLY A 100 -5.89 11.44 15.56
CA GLY A 100 -6.55 12.63 16.08
C GLY A 100 -8.06 12.43 16.18
N ARG A 101 -8.84 13.49 16.03
CA ARG A 101 -10.30 13.45 16.22
C ARG A 101 -11.08 13.12 14.96
N GLU A 102 -10.59 13.54 13.81
CA GLU A 102 -11.35 13.52 12.54
C GLU A 102 -10.78 12.58 11.50
N PHE A 103 -9.57 12.08 11.72
CA PHE A 103 -8.89 11.29 10.71
C PHE A 103 -8.75 9.83 11.10
N ILE A 104 -8.72 8.98 10.10
CA ILE A 104 -8.43 7.57 10.24
C ILE A 104 -7.16 7.27 9.45
N LYS A 105 -6.28 6.51 10.07
CA LYS A 105 -5.08 5.98 9.43
C LYS A 105 -5.39 4.57 8.95
N ILE A 106 -5.22 4.34 7.66
CA ILE A 106 -5.35 3.01 7.06
C ILE A 106 -3.95 2.53 6.73
N GLU A 107 -3.55 1.41 7.30
CA GLU A 107 -2.24 0.82 7.06
C GLU A 107 -2.42 -0.52 6.36
N LEU A 108 -1.83 -0.64 5.18
CA LEU A 108 -1.87 -1.85 4.37
C LEU A 108 -0.48 -2.48 4.38
N ASN A 109 -0.40 -3.74 4.79
CA ASN A 109 0.87 -4.45 4.88
C ASN A 109 0.87 -5.64 3.92
N ILE A 110 1.85 -5.68 3.03
CA ILE A 110 2.05 -6.78 2.11
C ILE A 110 3.36 -7.45 2.54
N SER A 111 3.23 -8.63 3.14
CA SER A 111 4.38 -9.36 3.69
C SER A 111 5.06 -10.21 2.63
N ASN A 112 6.35 -10.48 2.86
CA ASN A 112 7.14 -11.38 2.01
C ASN A 112 7.14 -10.97 0.54
N VAL A 113 7.22 -9.67 0.29
CA VAL A 113 7.22 -9.12 -1.07
C VAL A 113 8.46 -9.56 -1.82
N TRP A 114 9.63 -9.49 -1.17
CA TRP A 114 10.89 -9.90 -1.78
C TRP A 114 11.23 -11.31 -1.34
N GLU A 115 11.33 -12.20 -2.30
CA GLU A 115 11.66 -13.60 -2.07
C GLU A 115 13.09 -13.87 -2.48
N ARG A 116 13.79 -14.68 -1.68
CA ARG A 116 15.11 -15.13 -2.03
C ARG A 116 15.00 -16.13 -3.18
N MET A 117 15.78 -15.88 -4.23
CA MET A 117 15.83 -16.81 -5.34
C MET A 117 16.56 -18.08 -4.90
N SER A 118 15.89 -19.21 -5.06
CA SER A 118 16.53 -20.50 -4.92
C SER A 118 17.18 -20.86 -6.25
N GLU A 119 18.39 -21.28 -6.19
CA GLU A 119 19.08 -21.79 -7.36
C GLU A 119 18.54 -23.18 -7.75
#